data_1d53fc7e4dfb7e3d3f0e1cbdee394910
#
_entry.id   1d53fc7e4dfb7e3d3f0e1cbdee394910
#
_cell.length_a   1.000
_cell.length_b   1.000
_cell.length_c   1.000
_cell.angle_alpha   90.00
_cell.angle_beta   90.00
_cell.angle_gamma   90.00
#
_symmetry.space_group_name_H-M   'P 1'
#
loop_
_entity.id
_entity.type
_entity.pdbx_description
1 polymer ?
#
loop_
_entity_poly.entity_id
_entity_poly.type
_entity_poly.pdbx_seq_one_letter_code
_entity_poly.pdbx_strand_id
1 'polypeptide(L)'
;GVSVAEADRYIKNYLDTFSGVRRYMEETVEFAQQHGYIETMFGRRRALPEIHSTNKNIVNFGKRVAMNTPIQGTAAALIKIAMIKVYRRLKAEQLSARLILQVHDELIVEAPLHELEQVKHLLVEEMQNAVQLSVLLKADVGCGKSWLDAK
;
A
#
# COMPACT_ATOMS: atom_id res chain seq x y z
N GLY A 1 -2.51 -6.86 -29.81
CA GLY A 1 -3.44 -6.75 -28.66
C GLY A 1 -4.33 -7.98 -28.61
N VAL A 2 -4.82 -8.34 -27.42
CA VAL A 2 -5.78 -9.45 -27.23
C VAL A 2 -7.21 -8.96 -27.49
N SER A 3 -8.09 -9.85 -27.94
CA SER A 3 -9.53 -9.56 -28.07
C SER A 3 -10.20 -9.45 -26.69
N VAL A 4 -11.37 -8.80 -26.64
CA VAL A 4 -12.17 -8.70 -25.39
C VAL A 4 -12.50 -10.08 -24.82
N ALA A 5 -12.87 -11.01 -25.70
CA ALA A 5 -13.21 -12.40 -25.30
C ALA A 5 -12.00 -13.15 -24.71
N GLU A 6 -10.80 -12.91 -25.24
CA GLU A 6 -9.57 -13.48 -24.66
C GLU A 6 -9.23 -12.85 -23.31
N ALA A 7 -9.37 -11.53 -23.18
CA ALA A 7 -9.15 -10.82 -21.91
C ALA A 7 -10.11 -11.35 -20.82
N ASP A 8 -11.40 -11.51 -21.14
CA ASP A 8 -12.39 -12.06 -20.23
C ASP A 8 -12.04 -13.49 -19.80
N ARG A 9 -11.56 -14.32 -20.75
CA ARG A 9 -11.11 -15.68 -20.44
C ARG A 9 -9.90 -15.69 -19.49
N TYR A 10 -8.93 -14.80 -19.71
CA TYR A 10 -7.76 -14.68 -18.82
C TYR A 10 -8.17 -14.24 -17.41
N ILE A 11 -9.03 -13.23 -17.29
CA ILE A 11 -9.55 -12.77 -16.01
C ILE A 11 -10.28 -13.90 -15.29
N LYS A 12 -11.16 -14.62 -16.00
CA LYS A 12 -11.90 -15.74 -15.43
C LYS A 12 -10.95 -16.83 -14.92
N ASN A 13 -10.01 -17.27 -15.73
CA ASN A 13 -9.04 -18.29 -15.36
C ASN A 13 -8.20 -17.87 -14.14
N TYR A 14 -7.78 -16.58 -14.09
CA TYR A 14 -7.06 -16.02 -12.95
C TYR A 14 -7.90 -16.10 -11.66
N LEU A 15 -9.16 -15.64 -11.72
CA LEU A 15 -10.05 -15.65 -10.56
C LEU A 15 -10.49 -17.06 -10.16
N ASP A 16 -10.55 -18.02 -11.10
CA ASP A 16 -10.81 -19.44 -10.80
C ASP A 16 -9.61 -20.07 -10.07
N THR A 17 -8.38 -19.72 -10.49
CA THR A 17 -7.16 -20.18 -9.83
C THR A 17 -6.99 -19.55 -8.45
N PHE A 18 -7.24 -18.25 -8.35
CA PHE A 18 -7.11 -17.48 -7.11
C PHE A 18 -8.49 -17.15 -6.51
N SER A 19 -9.21 -18.18 -6.11
CA SER A 19 -10.59 -18.06 -5.60
C SER A 19 -10.74 -17.12 -4.39
N GLY A 20 -9.70 -16.99 -3.57
CA GLY A 20 -9.64 -16.02 -2.47
C GLY A 20 -9.69 -14.56 -2.93
N VAL A 21 -9.09 -14.25 -4.09
CA VAL A 21 -9.16 -12.90 -4.69
C VAL A 21 -10.57 -12.62 -5.16
N ARG A 22 -11.21 -13.59 -5.85
CA ARG A 22 -12.62 -13.47 -6.27
C ARG A 22 -13.51 -13.18 -5.07
N ARG A 23 -13.43 -14.00 -4.03
CA ARG A 23 -14.22 -13.86 -2.81
C ARG A 23 -14.02 -12.48 -2.17
N TYR A 24 -12.79 -12.02 -2.04
CA TYR A 24 -12.48 -10.69 -1.54
C TYR A 24 -13.16 -9.58 -2.35
N MET A 25 -13.13 -9.68 -3.69
CA MET A 25 -13.76 -8.69 -4.56
C MET A 25 -15.28 -8.65 -4.38
N GLU A 26 -15.92 -9.82 -4.31
CA GLU A 26 -17.36 -9.95 -4.13
C GLU A 26 -17.82 -9.45 -2.76
N GLU A 27 -17.20 -9.94 -1.68
CA GLU A 27 -17.49 -9.55 -0.30
C GLU A 27 -17.28 -8.04 -0.07
N THR A 28 -16.22 -7.47 -0.66
CA THR A 28 -15.92 -6.04 -0.53
C THR A 28 -16.98 -5.16 -1.21
N VAL A 29 -17.44 -5.57 -2.39
CA VAL A 29 -18.50 -4.84 -3.11
C VAL A 29 -19.83 -4.98 -2.38
N GLU A 30 -20.16 -6.18 -1.90
CA GLU A 30 -21.38 -6.43 -1.13
C GLU A 30 -21.40 -5.60 0.16
N PHE A 31 -20.31 -5.59 0.91
CA PHE A 31 -20.15 -4.74 2.10
C PHE A 31 -20.40 -3.26 1.79
N ALA A 32 -19.78 -2.75 0.70
CA ALA A 32 -19.97 -1.37 0.29
C ALA A 32 -21.42 -1.05 -0.09
N GLN A 33 -22.12 -1.99 -0.75
CA GLN A 33 -23.55 -1.85 -1.08
C GLN A 33 -24.45 -1.84 0.16
N GLN A 34 -24.14 -2.65 1.16
CA GLN A 34 -24.94 -2.72 2.38
C GLN A 34 -24.74 -1.52 3.29
N HIS A 35 -23.51 -0.98 3.36
CA HIS A 35 -23.14 0.01 4.37
C HIS A 35 -22.94 1.44 3.80
N GLY A 36 -22.79 1.59 2.47
CA GLY A 36 -22.50 2.87 1.83
C GLY A 36 -21.08 3.41 2.03
N TYR A 37 -20.19 2.61 2.60
CA TYR A 37 -18.77 2.94 2.77
C TYR A 37 -17.90 1.69 2.67
N ILE A 38 -16.59 1.91 2.56
CA ILE A 38 -15.56 0.87 2.70
C ILE A 38 -14.53 1.28 3.74
N GLU A 39 -13.87 0.29 4.34
CA GLU A 39 -12.91 0.51 5.42
C GLU A 39 -11.55 -0.09 5.10
N THR A 40 -10.47 0.59 5.50
CA THR A 40 -9.10 0.06 5.42
C THR A 40 -8.82 -0.88 6.59
N MET A 41 -7.73 -1.64 6.55
CA MET A 41 -7.27 -2.51 7.66
C MET A 41 -7.12 -1.75 8.99
N PHE A 42 -6.87 -0.45 8.96
CA PHE A 42 -6.69 0.42 10.14
C PHE A 42 -7.94 1.21 10.51
N GLY A 43 -9.12 0.80 10.04
CA GLY A 43 -10.40 1.40 10.42
C GLY A 43 -10.71 2.75 9.75
N ARG A 44 -9.92 3.18 8.77
CA ARG A 44 -10.23 4.41 8.04
C ARG A 44 -11.34 4.16 7.04
N ARG A 45 -12.45 4.90 7.17
CA ARG A 45 -13.63 4.78 6.33
C ARG A 45 -13.62 5.75 5.16
N ARG A 46 -14.12 5.28 4.02
CA ARG A 46 -14.40 6.08 2.84
C ARG A 46 -15.85 5.87 2.42
N ALA A 47 -16.65 6.93 2.46
CA ALA A 47 -18.02 6.91 1.93
C ALA A 47 -18.00 6.65 0.42
N LEU A 48 -18.98 5.87 -0.07
CA LEU A 48 -19.12 5.47 -1.46
C LEU A 48 -20.56 5.71 -1.96
N PRO A 49 -20.99 6.96 -2.08
CA PRO A 49 -22.35 7.26 -2.59
C PRO A 49 -22.54 6.75 -4.02
N GLU A 50 -21.47 6.58 -4.79
CA GLU A 50 -21.48 6.09 -6.16
C GLU A 50 -22.06 4.67 -6.26
N ILE A 51 -21.97 3.85 -5.21
CA ILE A 51 -22.42 2.45 -5.24
C ILE A 51 -23.95 2.34 -5.34
N HIS A 52 -24.67 3.37 -4.95
CA HIS A 52 -26.14 3.47 -4.97
C HIS A 52 -26.67 4.32 -6.13
N SER A 53 -25.84 4.74 -7.07
CA SER A 53 -26.26 5.52 -8.22
C SER A 53 -27.18 4.72 -9.14
N THR A 54 -28.12 5.40 -9.80
CA THR A 54 -28.93 4.82 -10.87
C THR A 54 -28.17 4.66 -12.17
N ASN A 55 -27.03 5.35 -12.33
CA ASN A 55 -26.18 5.27 -13.50
C ASN A 55 -25.19 4.10 -13.37
N LYS A 56 -25.29 3.10 -14.27
CA LYS A 56 -24.43 1.91 -14.27
C LYS A 56 -22.93 2.22 -14.33
N ASN A 57 -22.52 3.27 -15.05
CA ASN A 57 -21.11 3.65 -15.14
C ASN A 57 -20.58 4.17 -13.80
N ILE A 58 -21.41 4.94 -13.07
CA ILE A 58 -21.07 5.44 -11.73
C ILE A 58 -21.01 4.28 -10.73
N VAL A 59 -21.97 3.34 -10.79
CA VAL A 59 -21.95 2.13 -9.95
C VAL A 59 -20.67 1.31 -10.21
N ASN A 60 -20.30 1.09 -11.48
CA ASN A 60 -19.09 0.35 -11.83
C ASN A 60 -17.82 1.07 -11.34
N PHE A 61 -17.80 2.39 -11.39
CA PHE A 61 -16.74 3.17 -10.78
C PHE A 61 -16.70 2.96 -9.26
N GLY A 62 -17.84 3.05 -8.57
CA GLY A 62 -17.97 2.79 -7.14
C GLY A 62 -17.46 1.40 -6.73
N LYS A 63 -17.78 0.35 -7.51
CA LYS A 63 -17.27 -1.01 -7.28
C LYS A 63 -15.74 -1.07 -7.36
N ARG A 64 -15.12 -0.44 -8.37
CA ARG A 64 -13.65 -0.38 -8.47
C ARG A 64 -13.03 0.37 -7.29
N VAL A 65 -13.64 1.47 -6.87
CA VAL A 65 -13.19 2.22 -5.69
C VAL A 65 -13.32 1.39 -4.42
N ALA A 66 -14.42 0.64 -4.27
CA ALA A 66 -14.62 -0.27 -3.14
C ALA A 66 -13.49 -1.29 -3.03
N MET A 67 -13.15 -1.97 -4.13
CA MET A 67 -12.11 -3.01 -4.15
C MET A 67 -10.70 -2.45 -3.91
N ASN A 68 -10.41 -1.25 -4.41
CA ASN A 68 -9.06 -0.67 -4.32
C ASN A 68 -8.80 0.05 -3.00
N THR A 69 -9.81 0.67 -2.39
CA THR A 69 -9.63 1.52 -1.19
C THR A 69 -9.05 0.77 0.00
N PRO A 70 -9.48 -0.46 0.35
CA PRO A 70 -8.88 -1.19 1.48
C PRO A 70 -7.38 -1.43 1.27
N ILE A 71 -6.96 -1.77 0.06
CA ILE A 71 -5.56 -2.07 -0.26
C ILE A 71 -4.73 -0.79 -0.30
N GLN A 72 -5.11 0.19 -1.12
CA GLN A 72 -4.36 1.44 -1.28
C GLN A 72 -4.37 2.29 -0.01
N GLY A 73 -5.52 2.35 0.69
CA GLY A 73 -5.63 3.08 1.94
C GLY A 73 -4.83 2.44 3.07
N THR A 74 -4.74 1.10 3.10
CA THR A 74 -3.89 0.37 4.04
C THR A 74 -2.42 0.63 3.74
N ALA A 75 -1.99 0.56 2.48
CA ALA A 75 -0.62 0.87 2.08
C ALA A 75 -0.21 2.30 2.48
N ALA A 76 -1.10 3.29 2.26
CA ALA A 76 -0.87 4.67 2.66
C ALA A 76 -0.78 4.87 4.19
N ALA A 77 -1.45 4.06 4.98
CA ALA A 77 -1.30 4.09 6.44
C ALA A 77 0.00 3.39 6.88
N LEU A 78 0.34 2.30 6.23
CA LEU A 78 1.51 1.47 6.52
C LEU A 78 2.82 2.28 6.36
N ILE A 79 2.98 3.00 5.24
CA ILE A 79 4.17 3.82 5.03
C ILE A 79 4.27 4.95 6.07
N LYS A 80 3.16 5.52 6.54
CA LYS A 80 3.17 6.52 7.62
C LYS A 80 3.61 5.93 8.95
N ILE A 81 3.19 4.69 9.26
CA ILE A 81 3.65 3.99 10.47
C ILE A 81 5.14 3.72 10.37
N ALA A 82 5.62 3.22 9.24
CA ALA A 82 7.05 3.02 8.98
C ALA A 82 7.84 4.32 9.14
N MET A 83 7.38 5.41 8.54
CA MET A 83 7.99 6.74 8.64
C MET A 83 8.15 7.21 10.10
N ILE A 84 7.10 7.02 10.92
CA ILE A 84 7.13 7.39 12.35
C ILE A 84 8.15 6.52 13.10
N LYS A 85 8.20 5.21 12.83
CA LYS A 85 9.14 4.28 13.45
C LYS A 85 10.58 4.63 13.09
N VAL A 86 10.87 4.83 11.81
CA VAL A 86 12.19 5.28 11.31
C VAL A 86 12.61 6.58 11.99
N TYR A 87 11.74 7.59 11.98
CA TYR A 87 12.03 8.87 12.62
C TYR A 87 12.36 8.73 14.12
N ARG A 88 11.55 7.96 14.85
CA ARG A 88 11.76 7.75 16.29
C ARG A 88 13.06 7.01 16.56
N ARG A 89 13.41 6.03 15.74
CA ARG A 89 14.62 5.24 15.92
C ARG A 89 15.89 6.06 15.60
N LEU A 90 15.88 6.85 14.52
CA LEU A 90 16.96 7.79 14.21
C LEU A 90 17.25 8.72 15.42
N LYS A 91 16.19 9.21 16.08
CA LYS A 91 16.30 10.06 17.27
C LYS A 91 16.80 9.29 18.50
N ALA A 92 16.28 8.10 18.75
CA ALA A 92 16.67 7.29 19.91
C ALA A 92 18.14 6.84 19.86
N GLU A 93 18.64 6.54 18.66
CA GLU A 93 20.03 6.17 18.42
C GLU A 93 20.95 7.38 18.23
N GLN A 94 20.41 8.61 18.39
CA GLN A 94 21.15 9.89 18.30
C GLN A 94 21.91 10.05 16.97
N LEU A 95 21.38 9.50 15.88
CA LEU A 95 21.97 9.59 14.55
C LEU A 95 21.82 11.02 13.98
N SER A 96 22.82 11.45 13.23
CA SER A 96 22.80 12.70 12.47
C SER A 96 21.93 12.58 11.21
N ALA A 97 21.65 11.35 10.78
CA ALA A 97 20.79 11.04 9.64
C ALA A 97 19.39 11.63 9.81
N ARG A 98 18.78 12.04 8.70
CA ARG A 98 17.49 12.73 8.67
C ARG A 98 16.57 12.12 7.63
N LEU A 99 15.34 11.79 8.04
CA LEU A 99 14.27 11.47 7.11
C LEU A 99 13.84 12.78 6.40
N ILE A 100 14.05 12.85 5.08
CA ILE A 100 13.85 14.09 4.31
C ILE A 100 12.64 14.05 3.40
N LEU A 101 12.23 12.86 2.92
CA LEU A 101 11.15 12.75 1.96
C LEU A 101 10.45 11.39 2.04
N GLN A 102 9.15 11.39 1.74
CA GLN A 102 8.34 10.19 1.51
C GLN A 102 7.65 10.35 0.16
N VAL A 103 7.84 9.38 -0.73
CA VAL A 103 7.25 9.35 -2.08
C VAL A 103 6.66 7.97 -2.32
N HIS A 104 5.34 7.89 -2.55
CA HIS A 104 4.61 6.62 -2.69
C HIS A 104 4.87 5.65 -1.52
N ASP A 105 5.67 4.63 -1.74
CA ASP A 105 6.09 3.59 -0.81
C ASP A 105 7.58 3.67 -0.42
N GLU A 106 8.26 4.74 -0.84
CA GLU A 106 9.67 5.00 -0.55
C GLU A 106 9.86 5.99 0.61
N LEU A 107 10.87 5.75 1.44
CA LEU A 107 11.38 6.70 2.42
C LEU A 107 12.82 7.07 2.04
N ILE A 108 13.10 8.37 2.01
CA ILE A 108 14.43 8.89 1.68
C ILE A 108 15.04 9.50 2.92
N VAL A 109 16.23 9.01 3.25
CA VAL A 109 17.01 9.45 4.41
C VAL A 109 18.35 9.98 3.93
N GLU A 110 18.69 11.18 4.33
CA GLU A 110 20.05 11.73 4.20
C GLU A 110 20.88 11.28 5.39
N ALA A 111 22.04 10.67 5.13
CA ALA A 111 22.90 10.13 6.17
C ALA A 111 24.37 10.47 5.91
N PRO A 112 25.16 10.81 6.96
CA PRO A 112 26.60 10.85 6.86
C PRO A 112 27.17 9.48 6.49
N LEU A 113 28.30 9.45 5.76
CA LEU A 113 28.88 8.19 5.28
C LEU A 113 29.21 7.20 6.41
N HIS A 114 29.60 7.70 7.57
CA HIS A 114 29.94 6.84 8.72
C HIS A 114 28.71 6.21 9.40
N GLU A 115 27.49 6.71 9.14
CA GLU A 115 26.23 6.15 9.64
C GLU A 115 25.53 5.28 8.59
N LEU A 116 26.04 5.21 7.34
CA LEU A 116 25.33 4.66 6.19
C LEU A 116 24.83 3.24 6.42
N GLU A 117 25.68 2.34 6.87
CA GLU A 117 25.30 0.92 7.04
C GLU A 117 24.29 0.75 8.20
N GLN A 118 24.45 1.51 9.28
CA GLN A 118 23.50 1.51 10.39
C GLN A 118 22.12 2.01 9.93
N VAL A 119 22.07 3.10 9.15
CA VAL A 119 20.83 3.67 8.63
C VAL A 119 20.15 2.73 7.64
N LYS A 120 20.89 2.07 6.76
CA LYS A 120 20.34 1.04 5.85
C LYS A 120 19.65 -0.08 6.63
N HIS A 121 20.33 -0.62 7.62
CA HIS A 121 19.79 -1.70 8.45
C HIS A 121 18.53 -1.23 9.19
N LEU A 122 18.58 -0.05 9.79
CA LEU A 122 17.46 0.57 10.48
C LEU A 122 16.24 0.76 9.55
N LEU A 123 16.46 1.28 8.34
CA LEU A 123 15.39 1.48 7.35
C LEU A 123 14.70 0.16 7.00
N VAL A 124 15.47 -0.86 6.62
CA VAL A 124 14.92 -2.18 6.26
C VAL A 124 14.13 -2.76 7.44
N GLU A 125 14.71 -2.75 8.63
CA GLU A 125 14.09 -3.32 9.82
C GLU A 125 12.77 -2.61 10.17
N GLU A 126 12.76 -1.27 10.24
CA GLU A 126 11.57 -0.52 10.62
C GLU A 126 10.47 -0.55 9.55
N MET A 127 10.85 -0.59 8.27
CA MET A 127 9.87 -0.70 7.19
C MET A 127 9.25 -2.10 7.13
N GLN A 128 10.06 -3.16 7.22
CA GLN A 128 9.56 -4.54 7.22
C GLN A 128 8.70 -4.87 8.43
N ASN A 129 9.05 -4.29 9.59
CA ASN A 129 8.32 -4.48 10.85
C ASN A 129 7.34 -3.34 11.16
N ALA A 130 6.96 -2.53 10.14
CA ALA A 130 6.03 -1.43 10.35
C ALA A 130 4.72 -1.91 10.98
N VAL A 131 4.17 -3.01 10.47
CA VAL A 131 3.01 -3.71 11.02
C VAL A 131 3.21 -5.21 10.88
N GLN A 132 2.51 -5.97 11.73
CA GLN A 132 2.50 -7.43 11.64
C GLN A 132 1.37 -7.86 10.71
N LEU A 133 1.73 -8.50 9.60
CA LEU A 133 0.80 -9.07 8.62
C LEU A 133 1.00 -10.59 8.55
N SER A 134 0.02 -11.29 7.97
CA SER A 134 0.14 -12.73 7.66
C SER A 134 1.18 -13.02 6.55
N VAL A 135 1.60 -12.01 5.81
CA VAL A 135 2.65 -12.05 4.80
C VAL A 135 3.79 -11.12 5.19
N LEU A 136 5.01 -11.49 4.83
CA LEU A 136 6.19 -10.65 5.10
C LEU A 136 6.18 -9.43 4.19
N LEU A 137 6.34 -8.25 4.80
CA LEU A 137 6.69 -7.04 4.07
C LEU A 137 8.18 -7.11 3.71
N LYS A 138 8.49 -6.86 2.46
CA LYS A 138 9.89 -6.73 2.01
C LYS A 138 10.17 -5.27 1.74
N ALA A 139 11.31 -4.79 2.23
CA ALA A 139 11.86 -3.49 1.91
C ALA A 139 13.27 -3.68 1.40
N ASP A 140 13.56 -3.11 0.26
CA ASP A 140 14.90 -3.05 -0.32
C ASP A 140 15.49 -1.66 -0.04
N VAL A 141 16.81 -1.57 0.10
CA VAL A 141 17.51 -0.32 0.34
C VAL A 141 18.60 -0.11 -0.69
N GLY A 142 18.53 1.02 -1.39
CA GLY A 142 19.59 1.55 -2.23
C GLY A 142 20.29 2.72 -1.58
N CYS A 143 21.48 3.07 -2.05
CA CYS A 143 22.17 4.29 -1.63
C CYS A 143 22.93 4.91 -2.80
N GLY A 144 23.06 6.23 -2.77
CA GLY A 144 23.74 7.01 -3.80
C GLY A 144 23.98 8.44 -3.32
N LYS A 145 24.68 9.22 -4.13
CA LYS A 145 24.89 10.65 -3.85
C LYS A 145 23.65 11.51 -4.11
N SER A 146 22.69 10.95 -4.85
CA SER A 146 21.40 11.55 -5.14
C SER A 146 20.31 10.46 -5.14
N TRP A 147 19.04 10.85 -5.09
CA TRP A 147 17.91 9.93 -5.20
C TRP A 147 17.94 9.12 -6.52
N LEU A 148 18.41 9.74 -7.61
CA LEU A 148 18.55 9.05 -8.90
C LEU A 148 19.55 7.88 -8.82
N ASP A 149 20.64 8.06 -8.07
CA ASP A 149 21.71 7.06 -7.93
C ASP A 149 21.37 5.96 -6.92
N ALA A 150 20.36 6.20 -6.06
CA ALA A 150 19.93 5.28 -5.00
C ALA A 150 18.86 4.27 -5.46
N LYS A 151 18.47 4.28 -6.74
CA LYS A 151 17.49 3.37 -7.32
C LYS A 151 18.12 2.08 -7.81
#